data_d10211fecc32b46da4da1d06f736209a
#
_entry.id   d10211fecc32b46da4da1d06f736209a
#
_cell.length_a   1.000
_cell.length_b   1.000
_cell.length_c   1.000
_cell.angle_alpha   90.00
_cell.angle_beta   90.00
_cell.angle_gamma   90.00
#
_symmetry.space_group_name_H-M   'P 1'
#
loop_
_entity.id
_entity.type
_entity.pdbx_description
1 polymer ?
#
loop_
_entity_poly.entity_id
_entity_poly.type
_entity_poly.pdbx_seq_one_letter_code
_entity_poly.pdbx_strand_id
1 'polypeptide(L)'
;MPYNFEWLPFTADLHINMGILLDPISIMMLVVISTVSLMVHIYSFGYMKGEKGFQRYYAFLSLFTMSMLGLVVATNIFQMYVFWELVGVSSYLLIGFYYTKKEAIAASKKAFIVTRFADLGFLIGILIYGYYAETFSFTPAASALVAAGTMIPLALGLMFVGGAGKSAMFPLHIWLPDAMEGPTPVSALIHAATMVVAGVYLVARMFPLFIGYAPEVLHWTAYIGAFTAFYAASVACVQSDIKRVLAFSTISQIGFMIVALGVCTSINPHEGGLGYMASMFHLFTHAMFKALLFLGAGCIIHAVHSNEMSAMGGLRKYMPVTHITFLIACLAISGIWPFSGFFSKDEILTACFRFSPVMGWIMTGIAAMTAFYMFRLYYGIFWGTENKTLHAAHTPHEAPLTMTFPLLFLAAVTCVAGFIPFGNLISSNGEAYTIHLDMQVATTSIIIALLSIGLATWMYAGPKQPVADKLAHTFSRLHTAAYHRFYMDEV
;
A
#
# COMPACT_ATOMS: atom_id res chain seq x y z
N MET A 1 16.12 -20.99 -11.22
CA MET A 1 16.06 -21.03 -12.69
C MET A 1 14.63 -20.77 -13.11
N PRO A 2 14.36 -19.95 -14.11
CA PRO A 2 13.01 -19.80 -14.63
C PRO A 2 12.61 -21.06 -15.40
N TYR A 3 11.41 -21.54 -15.18
CA TYR A 3 10.78 -22.54 -16.06
C TYR A 3 9.99 -21.76 -17.10
N ASN A 4 10.42 -21.85 -18.38
CA ASN A 4 9.80 -21.13 -19.49
C ASN A 4 9.38 -22.08 -20.60
N PHE A 5 8.26 -21.76 -21.26
CA PHE A 5 7.89 -22.29 -22.55
C PHE A 5 7.56 -21.12 -23.49
N GLU A 6 7.85 -21.29 -24.77
CA GLU A 6 7.50 -20.30 -25.77
C GLU A 6 5.99 -20.31 -25.99
N TRP A 7 5.38 -19.13 -25.86
CA TRP A 7 3.94 -18.96 -26.00
C TRP A 7 3.56 -18.31 -27.33
N LEU A 8 4.23 -17.20 -27.66
CA LEU A 8 3.88 -16.42 -28.85
C LEU A 8 5.12 -15.85 -29.50
N PRO A 9 5.38 -16.12 -30.81
CA PRO A 9 6.37 -15.39 -31.56
C PRO A 9 5.87 -13.96 -31.82
N PHE A 10 6.66 -12.95 -31.42
CA PHE A 10 6.33 -11.54 -31.61
C PHE A 10 6.94 -11.00 -32.92
N THR A 11 8.20 -11.33 -33.14
CA THR A 11 8.92 -11.15 -34.41
C THR A 11 9.71 -12.41 -34.75
N ALA A 12 10.50 -12.42 -35.83
CA ALA A 12 11.34 -13.56 -36.16
C ALA A 12 12.35 -13.92 -35.05
N ASP A 13 12.83 -12.91 -34.31
CA ASP A 13 13.88 -13.05 -33.30
C ASP A 13 13.40 -12.76 -31.90
N LEU A 14 12.20 -12.21 -31.73
CA LEU A 14 11.64 -11.85 -30.41
C LEU A 14 10.42 -12.69 -30.11
N HIS A 15 10.53 -13.49 -29.05
CA HIS A 15 9.50 -14.41 -28.59
C HIS A 15 9.00 -14.02 -27.19
N ILE A 16 7.69 -14.20 -26.97
CA ILE A 16 7.08 -14.06 -25.66
C ILE A 16 7.00 -15.42 -25.02
N ASN A 17 7.69 -15.57 -23.91
CA ASN A 17 7.68 -16.75 -23.09
C ASN A 17 6.67 -16.61 -21.96
N MET A 18 6.07 -17.73 -21.57
CA MET A 18 5.29 -17.87 -20.35
C MET A 18 6.02 -18.82 -19.42
N GLY A 19 6.04 -18.51 -18.13
CA GLY A 19 6.77 -19.35 -17.19
C GLY A 19 6.61 -18.94 -15.75
N ILE A 20 7.44 -19.51 -14.89
CA ILE A 20 7.46 -19.25 -13.45
C ILE A 20 8.90 -18.91 -13.06
N LEU A 21 9.07 -17.73 -12.46
CA LEU A 21 10.32 -17.29 -11.86
C LEU A 21 10.17 -17.29 -10.34
N LEU A 22 10.97 -18.12 -9.68
CA LEU A 22 11.06 -18.15 -8.23
C LEU A 22 12.42 -17.60 -7.81
N ASP A 23 12.40 -16.44 -7.21
CA ASP A 23 13.54 -15.76 -6.61
C ASP A 23 13.11 -15.09 -5.28
N PRO A 24 14.01 -14.51 -4.49
CA PRO A 24 13.67 -14.01 -3.17
C PRO A 24 12.47 -13.06 -3.13
N ILE A 25 12.36 -12.09 -4.06
CA ILE A 25 11.25 -11.14 -4.05
C ILE A 25 9.93 -11.77 -4.53
N SER A 26 9.96 -12.68 -5.49
CA SER A 26 8.75 -13.38 -5.93
C SER A 26 8.24 -14.32 -4.83
N ILE A 27 9.12 -15.05 -4.15
CA ILE A 27 8.76 -15.93 -3.03
C ILE A 27 8.17 -15.11 -1.88
N MET A 28 8.79 -13.99 -1.52
CA MET A 28 8.24 -13.08 -0.50
C MET A 28 6.83 -12.63 -0.88
N MET A 29 6.63 -12.21 -2.13
CA MET A 29 5.31 -11.77 -2.59
C MET A 29 4.29 -12.90 -2.61
N LEU A 30 4.68 -14.12 -2.99
CA LEU A 30 3.80 -15.29 -2.90
C LEU A 30 3.33 -15.52 -1.47
N VAL A 31 4.24 -15.46 -0.49
CA VAL A 31 3.90 -15.60 0.93
C VAL A 31 2.95 -14.48 1.38
N VAL A 32 3.26 -13.24 1.04
CA VAL A 32 2.43 -12.07 1.40
C VAL A 32 1.03 -12.18 0.82
N ILE A 33 0.92 -12.41 -0.48
CA ILE A 33 -0.37 -12.48 -1.18
C ILE A 33 -1.19 -13.66 -0.67
N SER A 34 -0.59 -14.84 -0.56
CA SER A 34 -1.30 -16.05 -0.11
C SER A 34 -1.79 -15.91 1.33
N THR A 35 -0.97 -15.37 2.22
CA THR A 35 -1.33 -15.18 3.64
C THR A 35 -2.47 -14.19 3.78
N VAL A 36 -2.36 -13.01 3.19
CA VAL A 36 -3.41 -11.98 3.28
C VAL A 36 -4.68 -12.45 2.59
N SER A 37 -4.58 -13.07 1.41
CA SER A 37 -5.73 -13.61 0.69
C SER A 37 -6.45 -14.69 1.51
N LEU A 38 -5.71 -15.61 2.14
CA LEU A 38 -6.30 -16.63 3.00
C LEU A 38 -7.07 -16.01 4.16
N MET A 39 -6.49 -15.02 4.84
CA MET A 39 -7.14 -14.32 5.95
C MET A 39 -8.41 -13.59 5.47
N VAL A 40 -8.35 -12.95 4.31
CA VAL A 40 -9.51 -12.27 3.70
C VAL A 40 -10.60 -13.27 3.32
N HIS A 41 -10.26 -14.43 2.75
CA HIS A 41 -11.25 -15.47 2.41
C HIS A 41 -11.95 -15.99 3.68
N ILE A 42 -11.21 -16.31 4.75
CA ILE A 42 -11.79 -16.75 6.02
C ILE A 42 -12.68 -15.67 6.62
N TYR A 43 -12.21 -14.42 6.66
CA TYR A 43 -12.96 -13.28 7.16
C TYR A 43 -14.29 -13.08 6.41
N SER A 44 -14.26 -13.25 5.11
CA SER A 44 -15.42 -13.04 4.23
C SER A 44 -16.55 -14.03 4.48
N PHE A 45 -16.29 -15.22 5.06
CA PHE A 45 -17.37 -16.13 5.50
C PHE A 45 -18.30 -15.49 6.54
N GLY A 46 -17.74 -14.67 7.42
CA GLY A 46 -18.54 -13.91 8.40
C GLY A 46 -19.12 -12.63 7.81
N TYR A 47 -18.27 -11.83 7.16
CA TYR A 47 -18.64 -10.50 6.68
C TYR A 47 -19.68 -10.52 5.55
N MET A 48 -19.56 -11.44 4.59
CA MET A 48 -20.45 -11.57 3.43
C MET A 48 -21.62 -12.54 3.68
N LYS A 49 -21.82 -13.00 4.91
CA LYS A 49 -22.90 -13.95 5.25
C LYS A 49 -24.27 -13.33 4.95
N GLY A 50 -25.04 -13.99 4.10
CA GLY A 50 -26.38 -13.54 3.71
C GLY A 50 -26.42 -12.52 2.58
N GLU A 51 -25.26 -12.05 2.08
CA GLU A 51 -25.19 -11.12 0.94
C GLU A 51 -25.57 -11.82 -0.38
N LYS A 52 -26.35 -11.10 -1.20
CA LYS A 52 -26.69 -11.55 -2.55
C LYS A 52 -25.44 -11.60 -3.41
N GLY A 53 -25.23 -12.75 -4.09
CA GLY A 53 -24.05 -12.91 -4.95
C GLY A 53 -22.80 -13.41 -4.22
N PHE A 54 -22.94 -14.04 -3.07
CA PHE A 54 -21.85 -14.65 -2.29
C PHE A 54 -20.91 -15.51 -3.14
N GLN A 55 -21.45 -16.39 -4.00
CA GLN A 55 -20.64 -17.21 -4.91
C GLN A 55 -19.85 -16.37 -5.93
N ARG A 56 -20.49 -15.35 -6.51
CA ARG A 56 -19.84 -14.40 -7.43
C ARG A 56 -18.73 -13.64 -6.74
N TYR A 57 -18.92 -13.24 -5.48
CA TYR A 57 -17.90 -12.59 -4.68
C TYR A 57 -16.63 -13.43 -4.57
N TYR A 58 -16.77 -14.71 -4.19
CA TYR A 58 -15.62 -15.63 -4.07
C TYR A 58 -14.97 -15.94 -5.41
N ALA A 59 -15.74 -16.03 -6.49
CA ALA A 59 -15.18 -16.19 -7.83
C ALA A 59 -14.28 -14.99 -8.22
N PHE A 60 -14.75 -13.78 -7.98
CA PHE A 60 -13.98 -12.56 -8.26
C PHE A 60 -12.76 -12.42 -7.35
N LEU A 61 -12.91 -12.76 -6.07
CA LEU A 61 -11.82 -12.72 -5.10
C LEU A 61 -10.71 -13.73 -5.47
N SER A 62 -11.08 -14.93 -5.88
CA SER A 62 -10.14 -15.96 -6.33
C SER A 62 -9.46 -15.57 -7.65
N LEU A 63 -10.21 -15.00 -8.61
CA LEU A 63 -9.65 -14.49 -9.86
C LEU A 63 -8.61 -13.39 -9.59
N PHE A 64 -8.91 -12.48 -8.67
CA PHE A 64 -8.00 -11.40 -8.30
C PHE A 64 -6.72 -11.93 -7.64
N THR A 65 -6.85 -12.89 -6.72
CA THR A 65 -5.70 -13.53 -6.07
C THR A 65 -4.83 -14.28 -7.08
N MET A 66 -5.45 -15.08 -7.96
CA MET A 66 -4.74 -15.80 -9.02
C MET A 66 -4.00 -14.83 -9.96
N SER A 67 -4.65 -13.74 -10.36
CA SER A 67 -4.05 -12.72 -11.22
C SER A 67 -2.81 -12.09 -10.58
N MET A 68 -2.87 -11.82 -9.27
CA MET A 68 -1.74 -11.23 -8.55
C MET A 68 -0.60 -12.25 -8.33
N LEU A 69 -0.91 -13.50 -8.05
CA LEU A 69 0.09 -14.57 -7.98
C LEU A 69 0.80 -14.77 -9.33
N GLY A 70 0.05 -14.77 -10.43
CA GLY A 70 0.63 -14.85 -11.77
C GLY A 70 1.53 -13.67 -12.12
N LEU A 71 1.17 -12.46 -11.66
CA LEU A 71 1.98 -11.26 -11.85
C LEU A 71 3.36 -11.39 -11.20
N VAL A 72 3.42 -11.85 -9.96
CA VAL A 72 4.68 -11.89 -9.19
C VAL A 72 5.62 -13.00 -9.62
N VAL A 73 5.12 -14.08 -10.22
CA VAL A 73 5.96 -15.17 -10.75
C VAL A 73 6.32 -15.01 -12.21
N ALA A 74 5.94 -13.93 -12.87
CA ALA A 74 6.22 -13.67 -14.27
C ALA A 74 7.73 -13.71 -14.56
N THR A 75 8.12 -14.35 -15.67
CA THR A 75 9.52 -14.51 -16.08
C THR A 75 10.01 -13.37 -16.96
N ASN A 76 9.10 -12.55 -17.44
CA ASN A 76 9.41 -11.40 -18.30
C ASN A 76 8.34 -10.30 -18.12
N ILE A 77 8.67 -9.10 -18.62
CA ILE A 77 7.82 -7.92 -18.43
C ILE A 77 6.49 -8.02 -19.20
N PHE A 78 6.45 -8.72 -20.33
CA PHE A 78 5.22 -8.88 -21.11
C PHE A 78 4.24 -9.83 -20.41
N GLN A 79 4.71 -10.95 -19.86
CA GLN A 79 3.92 -11.83 -19.03
C GLN A 79 3.40 -11.10 -17.80
N MET A 80 4.24 -10.29 -17.15
CA MET A 80 3.82 -9.46 -16.03
C MET A 80 2.68 -8.52 -16.45
N TYR A 81 2.75 -7.91 -17.63
CA TYR A 81 1.70 -7.04 -18.15
C TYR A 81 0.38 -7.77 -18.37
N VAL A 82 0.39 -9.00 -18.88
CA VAL A 82 -0.85 -9.80 -19.05
C VAL A 82 -1.56 -9.98 -17.72
N PHE A 83 -0.85 -10.38 -16.66
CA PHE A 83 -1.43 -10.51 -15.33
C PHE A 83 -1.75 -9.17 -14.69
N TRP A 84 -1.02 -8.12 -15.01
CA TRP A 84 -1.30 -6.74 -14.61
C TRP A 84 -2.67 -6.29 -15.09
N GLU A 85 -3.00 -6.61 -16.30
CA GLU A 85 -4.30 -6.35 -16.90
C GLU A 85 -5.43 -7.17 -16.24
N LEU A 86 -5.18 -8.45 -15.92
CA LEU A 86 -6.11 -9.29 -15.19
C LEU A 86 -6.38 -8.78 -13.76
N VAL A 87 -5.37 -8.26 -13.08
CA VAL A 87 -5.53 -7.57 -11.78
C VAL A 87 -6.45 -6.36 -11.94
N GLY A 88 -6.27 -5.58 -13.01
CA GLY A 88 -7.15 -4.43 -13.30
C GLY A 88 -8.61 -4.83 -13.52
N VAL A 89 -8.88 -5.86 -14.31
CA VAL A 89 -10.24 -6.36 -14.58
C VAL A 89 -10.87 -6.94 -13.31
N SER A 90 -10.16 -7.77 -12.59
CA SER A 90 -10.69 -8.40 -11.37
C SER A 90 -10.95 -7.37 -10.27
N SER A 91 -10.12 -6.32 -10.14
CA SER A 91 -10.37 -5.21 -9.22
C SER A 91 -11.62 -4.40 -9.61
N TYR A 92 -11.83 -4.16 -10.91
CA TYR A 92 -13.05 -3.54 -11.43
C TYR A 92 -14.30 -4.31 -11.00
N LEU A 93 -14.30 -5.64 -11.15
CA LEU A 93 -15.42 -6.51 -10.75
C LEU A 93 -15.66 -6.48 -9.24
N LEU A 94 -14.61 -6.43 -8.44
CA LEU A 94 -14.69 -6.41 -6.98
C LEU A 94 -15.13 -5.05 -6.43
N ILE A 95 -14.61 -3.94 -6.95
CA ILE A 95 -15.02 -2.58 -6.56
C ILE A 95 -16.49 -2.36 -6.93
N GLY A 96 -16.90 -2.80 -8.12
CA GLY A 96 -18.27 -2.73 -8.61
C GLY A 96 -19.16 -3.89 -8.14
N PHE A 97 -18.80 -4.62 -7.10
CA PHE A 97 -19.57 -5.77 -6.63
C PHE A 97 -21.04 -5.42 -6.34
N TYR A 98 -21.28 -4.28 -5.71
CA TYR A 98 -22.63 -3.73 -5.49
C TYR A 98 -23.13 -2.96 -6.72
N TYR A 99 -23.21 -3.61 -7.86
CA TYR A 99 -23.54 -3.03 -9.17
C TYR A 99 -24.92 -2.36 -9.27
N THR A 100 -25.74 -2.46 -8.23
CA THR A 100 -27.03 -1.73 -8.12
C THR A 100 -26.86 -0.34 -7.50
N LYS A 101 -25.73 -0.06 -6.85
CA LYS A 101 -25.40 1.24 -6.26
C LYS A 101 -24.68 2.11 -7.29
N LYS A 102 -25.20 3.31 -7.54
CA LYS A 102 -24.63 4.26 -8.53
C LYS A 102 -23.19 4.64 -8.17
N GLU A 103 -22.91 4.81 -6.88
CA GLU A 103 -21.60 5.16 -6.36
C GLU A 103 -20.57 4.05 -6.64
N ALA A 104 -20.92 2.78 -6.43
CA ALA A 104 -20.06 1.66 -6.72
C ALA A 104 -19.78 1.49 -8.22
N ILE A 105 -20.79 1.73 -9.07
CA ILE A 105 -20.61 1.74 -10.52
C ILE A 105 -19.65 2.85 -10.94
N ALA A 106 -19.83 4.06 -10.42
CA ALA A 106 -18.98 5.21 -10.74
C ALA A 106 -17.53 4.96 -10.27
N ALA A 107 -17.35 4.46 -9.04
CA ALA A 107 -16.07 4.15 -8.47
C ALA A 107 -15.30 3.08 -9.26
N SER A 108 -15.98 2.00 -9.66
CA SER A 108 -15.36 0.93 -10.44
C SER A 108 -14.93 1.39 -11.84
N LYS A 109 -15.77 2.17 -12.51
CA LYS A 109 -15.44 2.78 -13.82
C LYS A 109 -14.26 3.73 -13.70
N LYS A 110 -14.25 4.61 -12.69
CA LYS A 110 -13.16 5.54 -12.45
C LYS A 110 -11.83 4.81 -12.22
N ALA A 111 -11.83 3.80 -11.33
CA ALA A 111 -10.66 2.98 -11.06
C ALA A 111 -10.15 2.30 -12.33
N PHE A 112 -11.04 1.73 -13.13
CA PHE A 112 -10.68 1.07 -14.38
C PHE A 112 -10.09 2.05 -15.40
N ILE A 113 -10.74 3.18 -15.64
CA ILE A 113 -10.30 4.17 -16.65
C ILE A 113 -8.94 4.77 -16.27
N VAL A 114 -8.77 5.21 -15.04
CA VAL A 114 -7.52 5.83 -14.58
C VAL A 114 -6.35 4.84 -14.67
N THR A 115 -6.54 3.62 -14.20
CA THR A 115 -5.48 2.61 -14.28
C THR A 115 -5.20 2.16 -15.71
N ARG A 116 -6.22 2.08 -16.59
CA ARG A 116 -6.04 1.77 -18.02
C ARG A 116 -5.27 2.83 -18.77
N PHE A 117 -5.54 4.10 -18.47
CA PHE A 117 -4.76 5.20 -19.04
C PHE A 117 -3.27 5.07 -18.68
N ALA A 118 -2.97 4.76 -17.43
CA ALA A 118 -1.61 4.49 -17.01
C ALA A 118 -1.01 3.22 -17.67
N ASP A 119 -1.81 2.17 -17.81
CA ASP A 119 -1.39 0.90 -18.42
C ASP A 119 -1.04 1.07 -19.91
N LEU A 120 -1.63 2.05 -20.61
CA LEU A 120 -1.22 2.40 -21.98
C LEU A 120 0.25 2.89 -22.01
N GLY A 121 0.63 3.75 -21.07
CA GLY A 121 2.03 4.17 -20.92
C GLY A 121 2.95 2.98 -20.63
N PHE A 122 2.50 2.06 -19.76
CA PHE A 122 3.21 0.83 -19.46
C PHE A 122 3.44 -0.02 -20.72
N LEU A 123 2.40 -0.24 -21.52
CA LEU A 123 2.51 -1.03 -22.76
C LEU A 123 3.48 -0.39 -23.75
N ILE A 124 3.38 0.92 -23.96
CA ILE A 124 4.30 1.65 -24.84
C ILE A 124 5.74 1.47 -24.34
N GLY A 125 5.98 1.60 -23.03
CA GLY A 125 7.29 1.36 -22.43
C GLY A 125 7.81 -0.05 -22.67
N ILE A 126 6.95 -1.07 -22.53
CA ILE A 126 7.30 -2.48 -22.82
C ILE A 126 7.69 -2.67 -24.28
N LEU A 127 6.95 -2.08 -25.20
CA LEU A 127 7.23 -2.21 -26.65
C LEU A 127 8.55 -1.53 -27.03
N ILE A 128 8.81 -0.33 -26.50
CA ILE A 128 10.09 0.36 -26.68
C ILE A 128 11.23 -0.49 -26.10
N TYR A 129 11.06 -1.00 -24.88
CA TYR A 129 12.05 -1.85 -24.24
C TYR A 129 12.32 -3.12 -25.06
N GLY A 130 11.28 -3.86 -25.46
CA GLY A 130 11.40 -5.07 -26.23
C GLY A 130 12.10 -4.87 -27.57
N TYR A 131 11.85 -3.75 -28.24
CA TYR A 131 12.47 -3.41 -29.50
C TYR A 131 13.98 -3.11 -29.37
N TYR A 132 14.37 -2.28 -28.38
CA TYR A 132 15.76 -1.85 -28.24
C TYR A 132 16.61 -2.83 -27.42
N ALA A 133 16.02 -3.53 -26.44
CA ALA A 133 16.71 -4.56 -25.68
C ALA A 133 16.71 -5.94 -26.37
N GLU A 134 15.99 -6.08 -27.48
CA GLU A 134 15.81 -7.33 -28.25
C GLU A 134 15.27 -8.49 -27.39
N THR A 135 14.62 -8.17 -26.28
CA THR A 135 14.07 -9.15 -25.35
C THR A 135 13.02 -8.50 -24.44
N PHE A 136 12.10 -9.32 -23.91
CA PHE A 136 11.20 -8.91 -22.81
C PHE A 136 11.70 -9.37 -21.43
N SER A 137 12.87 -10.03 -21.38
CA SER A 137 13.48 -10.52 -20.14
C SER A 137 13.81 -9.37 -19.17
N PHE A 138 13.79 -9.66 -17.86
CA PHE A 138 14.27 -8.74 -16.83
C PHE A 138 15.81 -8.59 -16.81
N THR A 139 16.53 -9.48 -17.50
CA THR A 139 17.99 -9.52 -17.59
C THR A 139 18.47 -9.50 -19.05
N PRO A 140 18.33 -8.35 -19.75
CA PRO A 140 18.78 -8.20 -21.13
C PRO A 140 20.29 -8.14 -21.25
N ALA A 141 20.80 -8.29 -22.47
CA ALA A 141 22.24 -8.10 -22.74
C ALA A 141 22.64 -6.62 -22.55
N ALA A 142 23.72 -6.37 -21.83
CA ALA A 142 24.20 -5.01 -21.56
C ALA A 142 24.57 -4.25 -22.85
N SER A 143 25.07 -4.95 -23.89
CA SER A 143 25.41 -4.36 -25.19
C SER A 143 24.19 -3.74 -25.89
N ALA A 144 23.05 -4.40 -25.87
CA ALA A 144 21.80 -3.90 -26.43
C ALA A 144 21.31 -2.63 -25.72
N LEU A 145 21.40 -2.63 -24.38
CA LEU A 145 20.99 -1.49 -23.56
C LEU A 145 21.86 -0.25 -23.77
N VAL A 146 23.18 -0.45 -23.91
CA VAL A 146 24.11 0.66 -24.20
C VAL A 146 23.84 1.24 -25.58
N ALA A 147 23.60 0.39 -26.57
CA ALA A 147 23.27 0.83 -27.94
C ALA A 147 21.94 1.61 -28.03
N ALA A 148 20.97 1.28 -27.17
CA ALA A 148 19.66 1.94 -27.11
C ALA A 148 19.71 3.39 -26.58
N GLY A 149 20.76 3.78 -25.86
CA GLY A 149 20.95 5.14 -25.34
C GLY A 149 19.78 5.65 -24.51
N THR A 150 19.19 6.77 -24.89
CA THR A 150 18.08 7.43 -24.15
C THR A 150 16.74 6.70 -24.22
N MET A 151 16.60 5.69 -25.08
CA MET A 151 15.34 4.97 -25.25
C MET A 151 15.03 4.05 -24.07
N ILE A 152 16.04 3.53 -23.36
CA ILE A 152 15.84 2.72 -22.17
C ILE A 152 15.31 3.56 -21.00
N PRO A 153 15.90 4.72 -20.64
CA PRO A 153 15.30 5.62 -19.65
C PRO A 153 13.86 6.02 -19.97
N LEU A 154 13.55 6.30 -21.24
CA LEU A 154 12.18 6.60 -21.67
C LEU A 154 11.25 5.40 -21.44
N ALA A 155 11.67 4.20 -21.84
CA ALA A 155 10.89 2.98 -21.64
C ALA A 155 10.60 2.72 -20.15
N LEU A 156 11.61 2.81 -19.30
CA LEU A 156 11.49 2.62 -17.86
C LEU A 156 10.60 3.69 -17.20
N GLY A 157 10.70 4.94 -17.64
CA GLY A 157 9.83 6.03 -17.20
C GLY A 157 8.35 5.77 -17.55
N LEU A 158 8.08 5.32 -18.78
CA LEU A 158 6.73 4.96 -19.22
C LEU A 158 6.20 3.72 -18.47
N MET A 159 7.03 2.73 -18.19
CA MET A 159 6.66 1.60 -17.34
C MET A 159 6.31 2.05 -15.93
N PHE A 160 7.04 3.01 -15.37
CA PHE A 160 6.72 3.59 -14.06
C PHE A 160 5.37 4.31 -14.06
N VAL A 161 4.96 4.94 -15.17
CA VAL A 161 3.60 5.53 -15.26
C VAL A 161 2.53 4.48 -15.01
N GLY A 162 2.66 3.28 -15.59
CA GLY A 162 1.77 2.15 -15.29
C GLY A 162 1.83 1.74 -13.82
N GLY A 163 3.02 1.67 -13.25
CA GLY A 163 3.24 1.43 -11.82
C GLY A 163 2.59 2.50 -10.95
N ALA A 164 2.74 3.77 -11.30
CA ALA A 164 2.13 4.91 -10.61
C ALA A 164 0.59 4.84 -10.63
N GLY A 165 -0.01 4.38 -11.73
CA GLY A 165 -1.45 4.19 -11.84
C GLY A 165 -1.99 3.16 -10.84
N LYS A 166 -1.42 1.95 -10.81
CA LYS A 166 -1.82 0.90 -9.86
C LYS A 166 -1.49 1.26 -8.41
N SER A 167 -0.34 1.87 -8.18
CA SER A 167 0.12 2.28 -6.84
C SER A 167 -0.47 3.61 -6.37
N ALA A 168 -1.39 4.19 -7.13
CA ALA A 168 -2.08 5.42 -6.78
C ALA A 168 -1.13 6.59 -6.44
N MET A 169 -0.05 6.75 -7.22
CA MET A 169 0.85 7.88 -7.10
C MET A 169 0.21 9.13 -7.71
N PHE A 170 0.49 10.29 -7.13
CA PHE A 170 0.00 11.57 -7.66
C PHE A 170 0.49 11.79 -9.11
N PRO A 171 -0.37 12.25 -10.03
CA PRO A 171 -1.79 12.63 -9.89
C PRO A 171 -2.79 11.47 -10.12
N LEU A 172 -2.33 10.24 -10.35
CA LEU A 172 -3.15 9.07 -10.70
C LEU A 172 -3.80 8.38 -9.46
N HIS A 173 -3.80 9.04 -8.31
CA HIS A 173 -4.31 8.51 -7.03
C HIS A 173 -5.83 8.59 -6.87
N ILE A 174 -6.50 9.39 -7.71
CA ILE A 174 -7.91 9.80 -7.53
C ILE A 174 -8.92 8.65 -7.49
N TRP A 175 -8.57 7.48 -8.01
CA TRP A 175 -9.46 6.32 -8.02
C TRP A 175 -9.49 5.57 -6.67
N LEU A 176 -8.41 5.63 -5.90
CA LEU A 176 -8.24 4.77 -4.73
C LEU A 176 -9.21 5.09 -3.58
N PRO A 177 -9.43 6.34 -3.20
CA PRO A 177 -10.41 6.68 -2.15
C PRO A 177 -11.85 6.30 -2.52
N ASP A 178 -12.21 6.37 -3.80
CA ASP A 178 -13.53 6.00 -4.28
C ASP A 178 -13.71 4.48 -4.39
N ALA A 179 -12.62 3.73 -4.58
CA ALA A 179 -12.63 2.26 -4.54
C ALA A 179 -13.12 1.68 -3.19
N MET A 180 -13.27 2.53 -2.16
CA MET A 180 -13.87 2.16 -0.87
C MET A 180 -15.35 1.79 -0.94
N GLU A 181 -16.03 2.01 -2.05
CA GLU A 181 -17.43 1.58 -2.28
C GLU A 181 -17.57 0.04 -2.39
N GLY A 182 -16.50 -0.67 -2.67
CA GLY A 182 -16.47 -2.14 -2.62
C GLY A 182 -16.58 -2.71 -1.19
N PRO A 183 -16.86 -4.03 -1.06
CA PRO A 183 -16.88 -4.70 0.24
C PRO A 183 -15.56 -4.51 1.00
N THR A 184 -15.64 -4.31 2.32
CA THR A 184 -14.42 -4.02 3.12
C THR A 184 -13.33 -5.09 3.06
N PRO A 185 -13.63 -6.41 3.02
CA PRO A 185 -12.58 -7.42 2.82
C PRO A 185 -11.85 -7.28 1.48
N VAL A 186 -12.54 -6.82 0.43
CA VAL A 186 -11.90 -6.48 -0.86
C VAL A 186 -10.94 -5.31 -0.69
N SER A 187 -11.36 -4.27 0.04
CA SER A 187 -10.48 -3.15 0.35
C SER A 187 -9.22 -3.61 1.10
N ALA A 188 -9.35 -4.54 2.06
CA ALA A 188 -8.21 -5.12 2.75
C ALA A 188 -7.23 -5.80 1.79
N LEU A 189 -7.73 -6.59 0.84
CA LEU A 189 -6.88 -7.31 -0.12
C LEU A 189 -6.20 -6.35 -1.11
N ILE A 190 -6.96 -5.43 -1.74
CA ILE A 190 -6.46 -4.48 -2.73
C ILE A 190 -5.38 -3.56 -2.13
N HIS A 191 -5.62 -3.06 -0.90
CA HIS A 191 -4.78 -2.00 -0.30
C HIS A 191 -3.62 -2.51 0.55
N ALA A 192 -3.64 -3.77 0.98
CA ALA A 192 -2.58 -4.29 1.82
C ALA A 192 -1.46 -4.97 1.03
N ALA A 193 -1.80 -5.94 0.18
CA ALA A 193 -0.85 -6.94 -0.30
C ALA A 193 -0.79 -7.09 -1.82
N THR A 194 -1.67 -6.42 -2.58
CA THR A 194 -1.87 -6.79 -3.98
C THR A 194 -1.79 -5.61 -4.95
N MET A 195 -2.90 -5.08 -5.43
CA MET A 195 -2.93 -4.12 -6.54
C MET A 195 -2.04 -2.90 -6.33
N VAL A 196 -2.13 -2.27 -5.15
CA VAL A 196 -1.39 -1.03 -4.88
C VAL A 196 0.12 -1.23 -4.68
N VAL A 197 0.56 -2.43 -4.34
CA VAL A 197 1.99 -2.75 -4.24
C VAL A 197 2.57 -3.26 -5.56
N ALA A 198 1.75 -3.49 -6.58
CA ALA A 198 2.20 -3.96 -7.89
C ALA A 198 3.19 -2.98 -8.54
N GLY A 199 2.97 -1.67 -8.41
CA GLY A 199 3.90 -0.67 -8.95
C GLY A 199 5.24 -0.63 -8.19
N VAL A 200 5.21 -0.83 -6.87
CA VAL A 200 6.43 -0.98 -6.07
C VAL A 200 7.21 -2.23 -6.49
N TYR A 201 6.50 -3.35 -6.66
CA TYR A 201 7.08 -4.60 -7.15
C TYR A 201 7.66 -4.47 -8.56
N LEU A 202 6.99 -3.75 -9.47
CA LEU A 202 7.50 -3.47 -10.81
C LEU A 202 8.85 -2.75 -10.77
N VAL A 203 8.95 -1.68 -9.99
CA VAL A 203 10.21 -0.92 -9.85
C VAL A 203 11.29 -1.80 -9.21
N ALA A 204 10.94 -2.59 -8.19
CA ALA A 204 11.88 -3.51 -7.56
C ALA A 204 12.34 -4.62 -8.52
N ARG A 205 11.46 -5.15 -9.36
CA ARG A 205 11.78 -6.17 -10.36
C ARG A 205 12.72 -5.64 -11.45
N MET A 206 12.50 -4.39 -11.86
CA MET A 206 13.31 -3.71 -12.88
C MET A 206 14.48 -2.89 -12.26
N PHE A 207 14.70 -3.01 -10.95
CA PHE A 207 15.66 -2.19 -10.21
C PHE A 207 17.07 -2.17 -10.78
N PRO A 208 17.67 -3.30 -11.22
CA PRO A 208 18.99 -3.28 -11.82
C PRO A 208 19.06 -2.42 -13.11
N LEU A 209 17.97 -2.37 -13.87
CA LEU A 209 17.88 -1.56 -15.07
C LEU A 209 17.74 -0.08 -14.76
N PHE A 210 16.92 0.27 -13.73
CA PHE A 210 16.82 1.64 -13.27
C PHE A 210 18.16 2.19 -12.77
N ILE A 211 18.85 1.44 -11.91
CA ILE A 211 20.16 1.86 -11.38
C ILE A 211 21.22 1.96 -12.46
N GLY A 212 21.27 0.98 -13.37
CA GLY A 212 22.33 0.92 -14.39
C GLY A 212 22.15 1.87 -15.57
N TYR A 213 20.89 2.15 -15.96
CA TYR A 213 20.62 2.84 -17.23
C TYR A 213 19.65 4.02 -17.11
N ALA A 214 18.95 4.19 -15.99
CA ALA A 214 17.99 5.27 -15.78
C ALA A 214 18.00 5.81 -14.34
N PRO A 215 19.14 6.12 -13.73
CA PRO A 215 19.20 6.56 -12.33
C PRO A 215 18.43 7.87 -12.09
N GLU A 216 18.41 8.78 -13.04
CA GLU A 216 17.64 10.02 -12.95
C GLU A 216 16.14 9.76 -12.90
N VAL A 217 15.64 8.82 -13.72
CA VAL A 217 14.22 8.43 -13.68
C VAL A 217 13.88 7.82 -12.33
N LEU A 218 14.75 6.99 -11.78
CA LEU A 218 14.57 6.40 -10.44
C LEU A 218 14.51 7.50 -9.36
N HIS A 219 15.38 8.50 -9.42
CA HIS A 219 15.32 9.63 -8.46
C HIS A 219 14.03 10.45 -8.61
N TRP A 220 13.52 10.66 -9.82
CA TRP A 220 12.22 11.30 -10.01
C TRP A 220 11.10 10.51 -9.33
N THR A 221 11.17 9.17 -9.33
CA THR A 221 10.17 8.36 -8.59
C THR A 221 10.20 8.67 -7.10
N ALA A 222 11.37 8.95 -6.50
CA ALA A 222 11.47 9.34 -5.10
C ALA A 222 10.75 10.66 -4.82
N TYR A 223 10.91 11.67 -5.65
CA TYR A 223 10.24 12.97 -5.47
C TYR A 223 8.72 12.84 -5.63
N ILE A 224 8.26 12.07 -6.63
CA ILE A 224 6.83 11.78 -6.83
C ILE A 224 6.27 11.02 -5.61
N GLY A 225 7.00 10.03 -5.11
CA GLY A 225 6.62 9.27 -3.92
C GLY A 225 6.53 10.13 -2.67
N ALA A 226 7.51 11.01 -2.43
CA ALA A 226 7.53 11.92 -1.28
C ALA A 226 6.36 12.92 -1.32
N PHE A 227 6.11 13.54 -2.48
CA PHE A 227 4.97 14.43 -2.66
C PHE A 227 3.63 13.70 -2.45
N THR A 228 3.49 12.51 -3.03
CA THR A 228 2.30 11.66 -2.86
C THR A 228 2.07 11.30 -1.39
N ALA A 229 3.13 10.91 -0.68
CA ALA A 229 3.06 10.56 0.73
C ALA A 229 2.63 11.76 1.60
N PHE A 230 3.16 12.94 1.33
CA PHE A 230 2.79 14.18 2.02
C PHE A 230 1.34 14.59 1.74
N TYR A 231 0.96 14.61 0.47
CA TYR A 231 -0.40 14.93 0.06
C TYR A 231 -1.43 14.00 0.74
N ALA A 232 -1.21 12.70 0.64
CA ALA A 232 -2.11 11.71 1.22
C ALA A 232 -2.19 11.80 2.75
N ALA A 233 -1.07 12.01 3.43
CA ALA A 233 -1.04 12.20 4.87
C ALA A 233 -1.82 13.46 5.30
N SER A 234 -1.70 14.55 4.54
CA SER A 234 -2.43 15.80 4.79
C SER A 234 -3.94 15.59 4.70
N VAL A 235 -4.40 14.88 3.69
CA VAL A 235 -5.83 14.54 3.51
C VAL A 235 -6.30 13.58 4.61
N ALA A 236 -5.50 12.57 4.96
CA ALA A 236 -5.85 11.59 6.02
C ALA A 236 -6.06 12.26 7.38
N CYS A 237 -5.39 13.36 7.67
CA CYS A 237 -5.54 14.11 8.93
C CYS A 237 -6.96 14.68 9.14
N VAL A 238 -7.74 14.89 8.08
CA VAL A 238 -9.04 15.60 8.16
C VAL A 238 -10.24 14.76 7.72
N GLN A 239 -10.04 13.60 7.09
CA GLN A 239 -11.14 12.74 6.64
C GLN A 239 -11.97 12.20 7.83
N SER A 240 -13.27 12.05 7.62
CA SER A 240 -14.23 11.55 8.61
C SER A 240 -14.64 10.09 8.41
N ASP A 241 -14.51 9.56 7.20
CA ASP A 241 -14.81 8.17 6.84
C ASP A 241 -13.60 7.28 7.16
N ILE A 242 -13.82 6.21 7.99
CA ILE A 242 -12.78 5.27 8.41
C ILE A 242 -12.05 4.63 7.22
N LYS A 243 -12.78 4.19 6.18
CA LYS A 243 -12.19 3.55 5.00
C LYS A 243 -11.37 4.56 4.18
N ARG A 244 -11.83 5.81 4.08
CA ARG A 244 -11.08 6.87 3.36
C ARG A 244 -9.81 7.26 4.10
N VAL A 245 -9.84 7.37 5.43
CA VAL A 245 -8.60 7.59 6.21
C VAL A 245 -7.59 6.48 5.93
N LEU A 246 -8.03 5.23 5.95
CA LEU A 246 -7.16 4.08 5.66
C LEU A 246 -6.68 4.05 4.21
N ALA A 247 -7.49 4.50 3.24
CA ALA A 247 -7.10 4.61 1.84
C ALA A 247 -5.99 5.65 1.64
N PHE A 248 -6.14 6.85 2.18
CA PHE A 248 -5.09 7.88 2.12
C PHE A 248 -3.85 7.47 2.91
N SER A 249 -4.02 6.78 4.03
CA SER A 249 -2.92 6.15 4.73
C SER A 249 -2.18 5.12 3.85
N THR A 250 -2.88 4.35 3.03
CA THR A 250 -2.26 3.42 2.07
C THR A 250 -1.45 4.18 1.03
N ILE A 251 -2.02 5.19 0.38
CA ILE A 251 -1.31 6.02 -0.61
C ILE A 251 -0.03 6.60 0.00
N SER A 252 -0.10 7.10 1.22
CA SER A 252 1.07 7.62 1.94
C SER A 252 2.15 6.55 2.16
N GLN A 253 1.78 5.35 2.62
CA GLN A 253 2.74 4.27 2.88
C GLN A 253 3.36 3.69 1.59
N ILE A 254 2.59 3.60 0.51
CA ILE A 254 3.14 3.24 -0.81
C ILE A 254 4.13 4.30 -1.27
N GLY A 255 3.84 5.58 -1.02
CA GLY A 255 4.80 6.67 -1.24
C GLY A 255 6.14 6.44 -0.52
N PHE A 256 6.12 5.99 0.75
CA PHE A 256 7.34 5.61 1.48
C PHE A 256 8.13 4.51 0.76
N MET A 257 7.45 3.48 0.25
CA MET A 257 8.11 2.37 -0.46
C MET A 257 8.75 2.83 -1.78
N ILE A 258 8.05 3.67 -2.53
CA ILE A 258 8.57 4.24 -3.78
C ILE A 258 9.74 5.17 -3.51
N VAL A 259 9.68 6.00 -2.45
CA VAL A 259 10.81 6.84 -2.02
C VAL A 259 12.02 5.97 -1.71
N ALA A 260 11.84 4.91 -0.94
CA ALA A 260 12.93 4.01 -0.55
C ALA A 260 13.67 3.42 -1.77
N LEU A 261 12.93 3.00 -2.81
CA LEU A 261 13.52 2.55 -4.07
C LEU A 261 14.20 3.72 -4.82
N GLY A 262 13.52 4.86 -4.87
CA GLY A 262 13.96 6.03 -5.64
C GLY A 262 15.20 6.73 -5.11
N VAL A 263 15.49 6.62 -3.81
CA VAL A 263 16.69 7.21 -3.19
C VAL A 263 17.94 6.34 -3.33
N CYS A 264 17.83 5.16 -3.93
CA CYS A 264 18.99 4.31 -4.17
C CYS A 264 19.91 4.90 -5.23
N THR A 265 21.21 4.86 -4.97
CA THR A 265 22.27 5.34 -5.86
C THR A 265 23.20 4.22 -6.33
N SER A 266 23.10 3.04 -5.74
CA SER A 266 23.89 1.85 -6.06
C SER A 266 23.06 0.59 -5.87
N ILE A 267 23.51 -0.48 -6.48
CA ILE A 267 23.01 -1.84 -6.22
C ILE A 267 23.53 -2.40 -4.88
N ASN A 268 24.70 -1.91 -4.42
CA ASN A 268 25.29 -2.38 -3.17
C ASN A 268 24.56 -1.76 -1.96
N PRO A 269 23.97 -2.56 -1.04
CA PRO A 269 23.26 -2.04 0.14
C PRO A 269 24.14 -1.17 1.06
N HIS A 270 25.46 -1.43 1.10
CA HIS A 270 26.40 -0.64 1.91
C HIS A 270 26.75 0.71 1.28
N GLU A 271 26.61 0.84 -0.04
CA GLU A 271 27.04 2.01 -0.83
C GLU A 271 25.87 2.81 -1.44
N GLY A 272 24.67 2.67 -0.93
CA GLY A 272 23.48 3.41 -1.40
C GLY A 272 22.32 2.55 -1.92
N GLY A 273 22.39 1.22 -1.83
CA GLY A 273 21.33 0.29 -2.21
C GLY A 273 20.40 -0.14 -1.08
N LEU A 274 20.53 0.43 0.13
CA LEU A 274 19.74 0.06 1.32
C LEU A 274 18.24 0.20 1.08
N GLY A 275 17.82 1.21 0.34
CA GLY A 275 16.42 1.50 0.10
C GLY A 275 15.64 0.37 -0.59
N TYR A 276 16.32 -0.46 -1.38
CA TYR A 276 15.69 -1.63 -2.00
C TYR A 276 15.19 -2.63 -0.95
N MET A 277 16.07 -3.05 -0.06
CA MET A 277 15.72 -3.95 1.05
C MET A 277 14.68 -3.30 1.97
N ALA A 278 14.85 -2.03 2.31
CA ALA A 278 13.94 -1.28 3.16
C ALA A 278 12.53 -1.19 2.56
N SER A 279 12.41 -0.94 1.24
CA SER A 279 11.13 -0.92 0.54
C SER A 279 10.43 -2.27 0.58
N MET A 280 11.13 -3.36 0.27
CA MET A 280 10.58 -4.71 0.29
C MET A 280 10.20 -5.15 1.72
N PHE A 281 11.02 -4.81 2.70
CA PHE A 281 10.71 -5.08 4.10
C PHE A 281 9.47 -4.33 4.57
N HIS A 282 9.35 -3.06 4.20
CA HIS A 282 8.16 -2.28 4.53
C HIS A 282 6.91 -2.78 3.79
N LEU A 283 7.05 -3.25 2.56
CA LEU A 283 5.96 -3.90 1.82
C LEU A 283 5.45 -5.12 2.57
N PHE A 284 6.35 -5.98 3.05
CA PHE A 284 5.99 -7.17 3.83
C PHE A 284 5.24 -6.80 5.13
N THR A 285 5.81 -5.92 5.93
CA THR A 285 5.20 -5.51 7.21
C THR A 285 3.90 -4.73 7.00
N HIS A 286 3.87 -3.85 6.00
CA HIS A 286 2.68 -3.09 5.61
C HIS A 286 1.51 -3.99 5.23
N ALA A 287 1.75 -5.04 4.45
CA ALA A 287 0.71 -5.98 4.07
C ALA A 287 -0.01 -6.55 5.30
N MET A 288 0.73 -6.89 6.34
CA MET A 288 0.20 -7.48 7.57
C MET A 288 -0.62 -6.47 8.39
N PHE A 289 -0.04 -5.34 8.77
CA PHE A 289 -0.77 -4.37 9.59
C PHE A 289 -1.86 -3.61 8.82
N LYS A 290 -1.72 -3.43 7.51
CA LYS A 290 -2.74 -2.77 6.72
C LYS A 290 -3.96 -3.66 6.48
N ALA A 291 -3.76 -4.94 6.20
CA ALA A 291 -4.85 -5.91 6.16
C ALA A 291 -5.59 -5.94 7.50
N LEU A 292 -4.85 -5.96 8.61
CA LEU A 292 -5.41 -5.91 9.96
C LEU A 292 -6.26 -4.65 10.20
N LEU A 293 -5.80 -3.48 9.77
CA LEU A 293 -6.55 -2.22 9.89
C LEU A 293 -7.86 -2.25 9.10
N PHE A 294 -7.83 -2.70 7.85
CA PHE A 294 -9.02 -2.77 7.02
C PHE A 294 -10.02 -3.83 7.51
N LEU A 295 -9.56 -5.01 7.91
CA LEU A 295 -10.43 -6.04 8.48
C LEU A 295 -11.01 -5.58 9.83
N GLY A 296 -10.22 -4.90 10.66
CA GLY A 296 -10.70 -4.28 11.89
C GLY A 296 -11.74 -3.20 11.63
N ALA A 297 -11.52 -2.35 10.62
CA ALA A 297 -12.51 -1.37 10.17
C ALA A 297 -13.81 -2.05 9.70
N GLY A 298 -13.69 -3.18 9.01
CA GLY A 298 -14.85 -3.98 8.61
C GLY A 298 -15.67 -4.49 9.79
N CYS A 299 -15.02 -4.98 10.86
CA CYS A 299 -15.70 -5.36 12.09
C CYS A 299 -16.45 -4.18 12.73
N ILE A 300 -15.82 -3.00 12.77
CA ILE A 300 -16.40 -1.78 13.31
C ILE A 300 -17.62 -1.35 12.49
N ILE A 301 -17.48 -1.28 11.17
CA ILE A 301 -18.56 -0.91 10.26
C ILE A 301 -19.73 -1.88 10.38
N HIS A 302 -19.44 -3.17 10.50
CA HIS A 302 -20.47 -4.20 10.67
C HIS A 302 -21.23 -4.05 11.98
N ALA A 303 -20.56 -3.60 13.05
CA ALA A 303 -21.19 -3.38 14.36
C ALA A 303 -22.00 -2.07 14.44
N VAL A 304 -21.58 -1.00 13.77
CA VAL A 304 -22.25 0.32 13.86
C VAL A 304 -23.06 0.70 12.61
N HIS A 305 -22.98 -0.09 11.54
CA HIS A 305 -23.65 0.12 10.26
C HIS A 305 -23.37 1.49 9.59
N SER A 306 -22.18 2.06 9.85
CA SER A 306 -21.76 3.33 9.27
C SER A 306 -20.24 3.37 9.08
N ASN A 307 -19.79 4.04 8.01
CA ASN A 307 -18.37 4.32 7.79
C ASN A 307 -17.90 5.59 8.52
N GLU A 308 -18.83 6.47 8.94
CA GLU A 308 -18.51 7.76 9.53
C GLU A 308 -18.05 7.63 10.98
N MET A 309 -16.94 8.29 11.32
CA MET A 309 -16.40 8.29 12.67
C MET A 309 -17.37 8.92 13.69
N SER A 310 -18.25 9.82 13.25
CA SER A 310 -19.28 10.42 14.10
C SER A 310 -20.33 9.43 14.62
N ALA A 311 -20.50 8.29 13.93
CA ALA A 311 -21.34 7.18 14.36
C ALA A 311 -20.65 6.24 15.36
N MET A 312 -19.37 6.41 15.58
CA MET A 312 -18.52 5.58 16.44
C MET A 312 -18.31 6.28 17.79
N GLY A 313 -17.37 5.82 18.55
CA GLY A 313 -17.00 6.35 19.86
C GLY A 313 -17.28 5.35 20.98
N GLY A 314 -16.36 5.25 21.93
CA GLY A 314 -16.50 4.36 23.10
C GLY A 314 -16.50 2.87 22.80
N LEU A 315 -16.21 2.43 21.57
CA LEU A 315 -16.37 1.04 21.11
C LEU A 315 -15.44 0.03 21.82
N ARG A 316 -14.40 0.48 22.52
CA ARG A 316 -13.47 -0.41 23.25
C ARG A 316 -14.15 -1.35 24.23
N LYS A 317 -15.31 -0.96 24.77
CA LYS A 317 -16.07 -1.75 25.75
C LYS A 317 -16.83 -2.90 25.09
N TYR A 318 -17.27 -2.70 23.87
CA TYR A 318 -18.11 -3.62 23.12
C TYR A 318 -17.31 -4.58 22.23
N MET A 319 -16.12 -4.15 21.79
CA MET A 319 -15.30 -4.86 20.80
C MET A 319 -13.84 -4.98 21.29
N PRO A 320 -13.56 -5.72 22.36
CA PRO A 320 -12.23 -5.78 22.97
C PRO A 320 -11.18 -6.41 22.05
N VAL A 321 -11.50 -7.45 21.28
CA VAL A 321 -10.57 -8.11 20.36
C VAL A 321 -10.22 -7.17 19.20
N THR A 322 -11.25 -6.61 18.56
CA THR A 322 -11.07 -5.63 17.50
C THR A 322 -10.28 -4.41 17.98
N HIS A 323 -10.56 -3.92 19.20
CA HIS A 323 -9.86 -2.79 19.80
C HIS A 323 -8.36 -3.05 19.95
N ILE A 324 -7.97 -4.17 20.59
CA ILE A 324 -6.56 -4.49 20.85
C ILE A 324 -5.81 -4.73 19.54
N THR A 325 -6.37 -5.49 18.62
CA THR A 325 -5.74 -5.79 17.33
C THR A 325 -5.58 -4.53 16.46
N PHE A 326 -6.57 -3.64 16.49
CA PHE A 326 -6.49 -2.35 15.79
C PHE A 326 -5.42 -1.43 16.40
N LEU A 327 -5.29 -1.41 17.74
CA LEU A 327 -4.24 -0.67 18.44
C LEU A 327 -2.85 -1.18 18.05
N ILE A 328 -2.64 -2.51 18.00
CA ILE A 328 -1.38 -3.11 17.56
C ILE A 328 -1.02 -2.62 16.15
N ALA A 329 -1.98 -2.61 15.24
CA ALA A 329 -1.75 -2.12 13.88
C ALA A 329 -1.46 -0.62 13.84
N CYS A 330 -2.13 0.20 14.65
CA CYS A 330 -1.85 1.64 14.78
C CYS A 330 -0.44 1.91 15.30
N LEU A 331 0.02 1.15 16.29
CA LEU A 331 1.39 1.24 16.82
C LEU A 331 2.42 0.82 15.77
N ALA A 332 2.14 -0.26 15.03
CA ALA A 332 3.02 -0.74 13.98
C ALA A 332 3.19 0.29 12.85
N ILE A 333 2.11 0.80 12.29
CA ILE A 333 2.16 1.79 11.21
C ILE A 333 2.78 3.12 11.67
N SER A 334 2.64 3.47 12.94
CA SER A 334 3.26 4.67 13.53
C SER A 334 4.77 4.51 13.75
N GLY A 335 5.31 3.32 13.59
CA GLY A 335 6.74 3.05 13.77
C GLY A 335 7.18 3.00 15.23
N ILE A 336 6.35 2.43 16.10
CA ILE A 336 6.65 2.26 17.53
C ILE A 336 7.30 0.89 17.77
N TRP A 337 8.45 0.88 18.43
CA TRP A 337 9.09 -0.34 18.90
C TRP A 337 8.20 -1.05 19.94
N PRO A 338 8.06 -2.39 19.95
CA PRO A 338 8.77 -3.40 19.15
C PRO A 338 8.00 -3.91 17.92
N PHE A 339 7.01 -3.18 17.43
CA PHE A 339 6.17 -3.62 16.33
C PHE A 339 6.90 -3.56 14.98
N SER A 340 6.47 -4.40 14.04
CA SER A 340 7.17 -4.64 12.77
C SER A 340 7.38 -3.38 11.91
N GLY A 341 6.43 -2.46 11.94
CA GLY A 341 6.53 -1.21 11.18
C GLY A 341 7.65 -0.27 11.63
N PHE A 342 8.10 -0.38 12.88
CA PHE A 342 9.28 0.33 13.35
C PHE A 342 10.53 -0.06 12.56
N PHE A 343 10.83 -1.35 12.52
CA PHE A 343 12.06 -1.85 11.88
C PHE A 343 12.10 -1.50 10.38
N SER A 344 11.00 -1.71 9.66
CA SER A 344 10.97 -1.44 8.22
C SER A 344 10.99 0.05 7.90
N LYS A 345 10.30 0.88 8.67
CA LYS A 345 10.25 2.32 8.46
C LYS A 345 11.56 3.01 8.83
N ASP A 346 12.24 2.53 9.87
CA ASP A 346 13.56 3.02 10.26
C ASP A 346 14.59 2.84 9.15
N GLU A 347 14.60 1.69 8.50
CA GLU A 347 15.47 1.44 7.35
C GLU A 347 15.17 2.36 6.16
N ILE A 348 13.88 2.67 5.91
CA ILE A 348 13.51 3.65 4.88
C ILE A 348 14.04 5.04 5.22
N LEU A 349 13.85 5.49 6.45
CA LEU A 349 14.33 6.80 6.89
C LEU A 349 15.85 6.89 6.83
N THR A 350 16.55 5.82 7.24
CA THR A 350 18.01 5.73 7.13
C THR A 350 18.47 5.85 5.68
N ALA A 351 17.81 5.17 4.73
CA ALA A 351 18.10 5.28 3.32
C ALA A 351 17.87 6.72 2.80
N CYS A 352 16.79 7.36 3.25
CA CYS A 352 16.49 8.75 2.89
C CYS A 352 17.54 9.75 3.42
N PHE A 353 17.98 9.58 4.67
CA PHE A 353 19.05 10.44 5.23
C PHE A 353 20.40 10.23 4.55
N ARG A 354 20.73 9.00 4.14
CA ARG A 354 21.93 8.72 3.35
C ARG A 354 21.92 9.37 1.98
N PHE A 355 20.74 9.46 1.35
CA PHE A 355 20.56 10.12 0.07
C PHE A 355 20.65 11.65 0.21
N SER A 356 19.87 12.22 1.12
CA SER A 356 19.84 13.66 1.40
C SER A 356 19.22 13.93 2.77
N PRO A 357 19.85 14.78 3.60
CA PRO A 357 19.25 15.22 4.87
C PRO A 357 17.85 15.83 4.68
N VAL A 358 17.63 16.58 3.60
CA VAL A 358 16.33 17.20 3.30
C VAL A 358 15.26 16.12 3.07
N MET A 359 15.56 15.10 2.27
CA MET A 359 14.64 13.98 2.05
C MET A 359 14.37 13.22 3.36
N GLY A 360 15.40 12.97 4.16
CA GLY A 360 15.27 12.34 5.48
C GLY A 360 14.30 13.08 6.40
N TRP A 361 14.44 14.40 6.51
CA TRP A 361 13.55 15.22 7.35
C TRP A 361 12.13 15.33 6.79
N ILE A 362 11.95 15.45 5.47
CA ILE A 362 10.62 15.44 4.84
C ILE A 362 9.91 14.13 5.18
N MET A 363 10.57 12.99 4.97
CA MET A 363 9.96 11.68 5.23
C MET A 363 9.71 11.43 6.73
N THR A 364 10.58 11.94 7.61
CA THR A 364 10.36 11.91 9.07
C THR A 364 9.14 12.75 9.46
N GLY A 365 8.94 13.91 8.87
CA GLY A 365 7.76 14.75 9.07
C GLY A 365 6.47 14.04 8.61
N ILE A 366 6.50 13.34 7.47
CA ILE A 366 5.36 12.56 6.99
C ILE A 366 5.09 11.36 7.91
N ALA A 367 6.13 10.73 8.46
CA ALA A 367 5.98 9.67 9.46
C ALA A 367 5.30 10.19 10.74
N ALA A 368 5.62 11.41 11.17
CA ALA A 368 4.93 12.11 12.27
C ALA A 368 3.45 12.31 11.98
N MET A 369 3.11 12.76 10.78
CA MET A 369 1.71 12.90 10.34
C MET A 369 0.99 11.55 10.34
N THR A 370 1.67 10.47 9.95
CA THR A 370 1.11 9.11 9.98
C THR A 370 0.71 8.70 11.41
N ALA A 371 1.59 8.90 12.37
CA ALA A 371 1.30 8.62 13.78
C ALA A 371 0.11 9.46 14.28
N PHE A 372 0.06 10.74 13.89
CA PHE A 372 -1.01 11.65 14.27
C PHE A 372 -2.38 11.22 13.74
N TYR A 373 -2.54 11.01 12.42
CA TYR A 373 -3.86 10.69 11.86
C TYR A 373 -4.32 9.28 12.24
N MET A 374 -3.41 8.33 12.43
CA MET A 374 -3.78 6.98 12.88
C MET A 374 -4.30 6.97 14.31
N PHE A 375 -3.69 7.74 15.21
CA PHE A 375 -4.19 7.85 16.58
C PHE A 375 -5.41 8.77 16.69
N ARG A 376 -5.55 9.78 15.83
CA ARG A 376 -6.82 10.50 15.65
C ARG A 376 -7.96 9.53 15.30
N LEU A 377 -7.72 8.65 14.32
CA LEU A 377 -8.68 7.61 13.93
C LEU A 377 -8.99 6.66 15.10
N TYR A 378 -7.96 6.15 15.77
CA TYR A 378 -8.09 5.24 16.90
C TYR A 378 -8.91 5.85 18.05
N TYR A 379 -8.62 7.08 18.43
CA TYR A 379 -9.38 7.75 19.50
C TYR A 379 -10.81 8.05 19.09
N GLY A 380 -11.05 8.45 17.86
CA GLY A 380 -12.39 8.69 17.34
C GLY A 380 -13.30 7.46 17.35
N ILE A 381 -12.73 6.27 17.19
CA ILE A 381 -13.46 5.00 17.16
C ILE A 381 -13.65 4.42 18.57
N PHE A 382 -12.57 4.26 19.31
CA PHE A 382 -12.56 3.45 20.54
C PHE A 382 -12.72 4.26 21.82
N TRP A 383 -12.43 5.55 21.76
CA TRP A 383 -12.55 6.50 22.85
C TRP A 383 -13.62 7.56 22.51
N GLY A 384 -13.50 8.76 23.02
CA GLY A 384 -14.44 9.84 22.74
C GLY A 384 -15.83 9.62 23.31
N THR A 385 -16.81 10.30 22.72
CA THR A 385 -18.21 10.26 23.16
C THR A 385 -18.97 9.19 22.40
N GLU A 386 -19.61 8.28 23.12
CA GLU A 386 -20.46 7.26 22.55
C GLU A 386 -21.70 7.88 21.89
N ASN A 387 -22.04 7.42 20.68
CA ASN A 387 -23.27 7.82 20.01
C ASN A 387 -24.45 7.02 20.56
N LYS A 388 -25.03 7.50 21.66
CA LYS A 388 -26.08 6.79 22.41
C LYS A 388 -27.35 6.54 21.59
N THR A 389 -27.66 7.40 20.63
CA THR A 389 -28.88 7.25 19.80
C THR A 389 -28.72 6.10 18.80
N LEU A 390 -27.58 5.97 18.15
CA LEU A 390 -27.29 4.86 17.23
C LEU A 390 -27.05 3.56 17.98
N HIS A 391 -26.32 3.61 19.11
CA HIS A 391 -26.03 2.43 19.91
C HIS A 391 -27.28 1.90 20.66
N ALA A 392 -28.28 2.72 20.91
CA ALA A 392 -29.56 2.27 21.46
C ALA A 392 -30.41 1.50 20.43
N ALA A 393 -30.30 1.87 19.15
CA ALA A 393 -30.98 1.18 18.07
C ALA A 393 -30.31 -0.15 17.72
N HIS A 394 -28.96 -0.17 17.71
CA HIS A 394 -28.14 -1.36 17.46
C HIS A 394 -26.95 -1.37 18.43
N THR A 395 -27.06 -2.16 19.49
CA THR A 395 -25.94 -2.30 20.46
C THR A 395 -24.75 -2.92 19.76
N PRO A 396 -23.59 -2.23 19.67
CA PRO A 396 -22.40 -2.79 19.06
C PRO A 396 -21.96 -4.07 19.81
N HIS A 397 -21.46 -5.04 19.09
CA HIS A 397 -20.98 -6.31 19.65
C HIS A 397 -19.73 -6.75 18.90
N GLU A 398 -18.95 -7.62 19.52
CA GLU A 398 -17.75 -8.17 18.89
C GLU A 398 -18.12 -9.05 17.70
N ALA A 399 -17.26 -9.05 16.70
CA ALA A 399 -17.42 -9.82 15.49
C ALA A 399 -17.30 -11.34 15.76
N PRO A 400 -17.93 -12.21 14.93
CA PRO A 400 -17.83 -13.66 15.07
C PRO A 400 -16.39 -14.17 14.88
N LEU A 401 -16.14 -15.40 15.33
CA LEU A 401 -14.79 -16.00 15.30
C LEU A 401 -14.19 -16.04 13.89
N THR A 402 -15.00 -16.24 12.84
CA THR A 402 -14.53 -16.20 11.45
C THR A 402 -13.93 -14.86 11.04
N MET A 403 -14.32 -13.79 11.70
CA MET A 403 -13.79 -12.44 11.48
C MET A 403 -12.67 -12.09 12.48
N THR A 404 -12.79 -12.49 13.75
CA THR A 404 -11.79 -12.18 14.77
C THR A 404 -10.53 -13.03 14.67
N PHE A 405 -10.60 -14.27 14.18
CA PHE A 405 -9.43 -15.12 13.97
C PHE A 405 -8.41 -14.49 13.00
N PRO A 406 -8.80 -13.98 11.80
CA PRO A 406 -7.88 -13.25 10.95
C PRO A 406 -7.25 -12.02 11.61
N LEU A 407 -8.00 -11.29 12.44
CA LEU A 407 -7.46 -10.14 13.19
C LEU A 407 -6.35 -10.59 14.16
N LEU A 408 -6.60 -11.63 14.93
CA LEU A 408 -5.62 -12.17 15.88
C LEU A 408 -4.37 -12.71 15.20
N PHE A 409 -4.54 -13.44 14.09
CA PHE A 409 -3.44 -13.96 13.29
C PHE A 409 -2.55 -12.83 12.74
N LEU A 410 -3.16 -11.85 12.07
CA LEU A 410 -2.43 -10.72 11.51
C LEU A 410 -1.79 -9.84 12.60
N ALA A 411 -2.43 -9.69 13.75
CA ALA A 411 -1.85 -8.99 14.90
C ALA A 411 -0.59 -9.71 15.43
N ALA A 412 -0.65 -11.04 15.56
CA ALA A 412 0.50 -11.84 15.98
C ALA A 412 1.67 -11.70 14.97
N VAL A 413 1.40 -11.80 13.68
CA VAL A 413 2.42 -11.59 12.65
C VAL A 413 2.97 -10.16 12.71
N THR A 414 2.12 -9.15 12.89
CA THR A 414 2.54 -7.75 13.03
C THR A 414 3.48 -7.53 14.22
N CYS A 415 3.32 -8.27 15.31
CA CYS A 415 4.21 -8.20 16.46
C CYS A 415 5.60 -8.82 16.19
N VAL A 416 5.66 -9.90 15.40
CA VAL A 416 6.92 -10.68 15.26
C VAL A 416 7.66 -10.41 13.95
N ALA A 417 6.99 -9.94 12.91
CA ALA A 417 7.56 -9.78 11.58
C ALA A 417 8.76 -8.82 11.51
N GLY A 418 8.87 -7.89 12.45
CA GLY A 418 10.00 -6.96 12.54
C GLY A 418 11.33 -7.63 12.92
N PHE A 419 11.27 -8.79 13.55
CA PHE A 419 12.46 -9.54 13.99
C PHE A 419 12.98 -10.52 12.94
N ILE A 420 12.33 -10.62 11.79
CA ILE A 420 12.82 -11.43 10.67
C ILE A 420 14.11 -10.78 10.15
N PRO A 421 15.21 -11.54 9.97
CA PRO A 421 16.45 -11.02 9.39
C PRO A 421 16.29 -10.80 7.88
N PHE A 422 15.49 -9.82 7.52
CA PHE A 422 14.97 -9.61 6.17
C PHE A 422 16.08 -9.34 5.14
N GLY A 423 17.11 -8.60 5.54
CA GLY A 423 18.27 -8.33 4.69
C GLY A 423 19.08 -9.57 4.31
N ASN A 424 19.00 -10.64 5.11
CA ASN A 424 19.62 -11.93 4.76
C ASN A 424 18.82 -12.69 3.69
N LEU A 425 17.56 -12.34 3.50
CA LEU A 425 16.67 -12.99 2.55
C LEU A 425 16.53 -12.17 1.26
N ILE A 426 16.53 -10.85 1.37
CA ILE A 426 16.30 -9.94 0.25
C ILE A 426 17.26 -8.77 0.32
N SER A 427 18.07 -8.64 -0.72
CA SER A 427 18.98 -7.51 -0.95
C SER A 427 19.05 -7.18 -2.43
N SER A 428 19.52 -5.97 -2.75
CA SER A 428 19.59 -5.45 -4.12
C SER A 428 20.65 -6.16 -4.98
N ASN A 429 21.71 -6.68 -4.36
CA ASN A 429 22.81 -7.41 -5.03
C ASN A 429 22.74 -8.93 -4.86
N GLY A 430 21.73 -9.45 -4.14
CA GLY A 430 21.58 -10.88 -3.84
C GLY A 430 22.50 -11.40 -2.73
N GLU A 431 23.31 -10.57 -2.12
CA GLU A 431 24.16 -10.93 -0.98
C GLU A 431 23.44 -10.64 0.33
N ALA A 432 23.71 -11.48 1.36
CA ALA A 432 23.11 -11.28 2.67
C ALA A 432 23.57 -9.94 3.29
N TYR A 433 22.59 -9.15 3.72
CA TYR A 433 22.81 -7.88 4.39
C TYR A 433 22.30 -7.95 5.83
N THR A 434 23.17 -7.75 6.79
CA THR A 434 22.75 -7.65 8.20
C THR A 434 22.23 -6.25 8.47
N ILE A 435 21.00 -6.17 8.95
CA ILE A 435 20.35 -4.89 9.31
C ILE A 435 21.05 -4.33 10.55
N HIS A 436 21.59 -3.14 10.43
CA HIS A 436 22.14 -2.36 11.53
C HIS A 436 21.31 -1.10 11.72
N LEU A 437 20.53 -1.06 12.81
CA LEU A 437 19.72 0.12 13.14
C LEU A 437 20.63 1.33 13.36
N ASP A 438 20.35 2.41 12.63
CA ASP A 438 20.96 3.71 12.92
C ASP A 438 20.31 4.30 14.18
N MET A 439 21.04 4.26 15.29
CA MET A 439 20.51 4.67 16.58
C MET A 439 20.07 6.16 16.62
N GLN A 440 20.66 7.04 15.80
CA GLN A 440 20.25 8.43 15.73
C GLN A 440 18.91 8.57 15.02
N VAL A 441 18.75 7.91 13.87
CA VAL A 441 17.50 7.89 13.11
C VAL A 441 16.41 7.20 13.94
N ALA A 442 16.67 6.02 14.49
CA ALA A 442 15.72 5.26 15.29
C ALA A 442 15.23 6.03 16.52
N THR A 443 16.14 6.63 17.29
CA THR A 443 15.75 7.41 18.47
C THR A 443 14.94 8.65 18.07
N THR A 444 15.36 9.35 17.02
CA THR A 444 14.66 10.54 16.53
C THR A 444 13.26 10.19 16.04
N SER A 445 13.11 9.13 15.26
CA SER A 445 11.82 8.70 14.72
C SER A 445 10.85 8.27 15.83
N ILE A 446 11.32 7.53 16.84
CA ILE A 446 10.49 7.14 17.99
C ILE A 446 10.04 8.37 18.79
N ILE A 447 10.93 9.31 19.09
CA ILE A 447 10.59 10.53 19.84
C ILE A 447 9.52 11.32 19.09
N ILE A 448 9.70 11.54 17.80
CA ILE A 448 8.76 12.27 16.96
C ILE A 448 7.42 11.55 16.87
N ALA A 449 7.42 10.24 16.72
CA ALA A 449 6.19 9.43 16.71
C ALA A 449 5.44 9.52 18.06
N LEU A 450 6.15 9.41 19.18
CA LEU A 450 5.54 9.56 20.52
C LEU A 450 4.98 10.95 20.77
N LEU A 451 5.69 12.01 20.33
CA LEU A 451 5.18 13.38 20.40
C LEU A 451 3.91 13.56 19.56
N SER A 452 3.87 12.97 18.37
CA SER A 452 2.70 13.01 17.47
C SER A 452 1.51 12.24 18.06
N ILE A 453 1.75 11.09 18.67
CA ILE A 453 0.74 10.32 19.40
C ILE A 453 0.26 11.11 20.60
N GLY A 454 1.15 11.72 21.37
CA GLY A 454 0.81 12.57 22.52
C GLY A 454 -0.07 13.76 22.12
N LEU A 455 0.25 14.39 20.99
CA LEU A 455 -0.56 15.47 20.42
C LEU A 455 -1.96 14.97 20.02
N ALA A 456 -2.05 13.85 19.32
CA ALA A 456 -3.33 13.23 18.96
C ALA A 456 -4.14 12.84 20.21
N THR A 457 -3.49 12.30 21.23
CA THR A 457 -4.11 11.96 22.51
C THR A 457 -4.71 13.19 23.19
N TRP A 458 -3.93 14.25 23.28
CA TRP A 458 -4.38 15.51 23.87
C TRP A 458 -5.57 16.11 23.12
N MET A 459 -5.58 16.04 21.78
CA MET A 459 -6.64 16.63 20.96
C MET A 459 -7.91 15.78 20.89
N TYR A 460 -7.81 14.44 20.88
CA TYR A 460 -8.91 13.55 20.48
C TYR A 460 -9.33 12.49 21.51
N ALA A 461 -8.55 12.23 22.57
CA ALA A 461 -8.92 11.19 23.53
C ALA A 461 -10.09 11.57 24.46
N GLY A 462 -10.36 12.86 24.61
CA GLY A 462 -11.42 13.36 25.48
C GLY A 462 -12.81 13.33 24.83
N PRO A 463 -13.87 13.44 25.64
CA PRO A 463 -15.25 13.48 25.14
C PRO A 463 -15.60 14.76 24.35
N LYS A 464 -14.89 15.83 24.59
CA LYS A 464 -14.95 17.08 23.85
C LYS A 464 -13.60 17.36 23.20
N GLN A 465 -13.60 17.92 22.01
CA GLN A 465 -12.38 18.15 21.21
C GLN A 465 -12.14 19.64 20.93
N PRO A 466 -12.10 20.52 21.97
CA PRO A 466 -12.12 21.97 21.82
C PRO A 466 -10.90 22.49 21.05
N VAL A 467 -9.77 21.83 21.16
CA VAL A 467 -8.54 22.20 20.47
C VAL A 467 -8.64 21.90 18.97
N ALA A 468 -9.14 20.70 18.63
CA ALA A 468 -9.36 20.31 17.24
C ALA A 468 -10.37 21.22 16.55
N ASP A 469 -11.51 21.52 17.21
CA ASP A 469 -12.54 22.42 16.71
C ASP A 469 -12.01 23.83 16.49
N LYS A 470 -11.24 24.36 17.44
CA LYS A 470 -10.61 25.69 17.34
C LYS A 470 -9.63 25.77 16.18
N LEU A 471 -8.79 24.74 15.99
CA LEU A 471 -7.83 24.68 14.89
C LEU A 471 -8.55 24.56 13.54
N ALA A 472 -9.56 23.71 13.44
CA ALA A 472 -10.39 23.58 12.24
C ALA A 472 -11.07 24.89 11.86
N HIS A 473 -11.54 25.67 12.84
CA HIS A 473 -12.12 26.99 12.61
C HIS A 473 -11.06 28.02 12.21
N THR A 474 -9.93 28.05 12.90
CA THR A 474 -8.84 29.02 12.61
C THR A 474 -8.25 28.82 11.22
N PHE A 475 -8.05 27.57 10.81
CA PHE A 475 -7.53 27.18 9.50
C PHE A 475 -8.62 26.65 8.57
N SER A 476 -9.82 27.18 8.64
CA SER A 476 -11.02 26.67 7.95
C SER A 476 -10.82 26.47 6.44
N ARG A 477 -10.15 27.41 5.76
CA ARG A 477 -9.87 27.30 4.31
C ARG A 477 -8.98 26.09 3.99
N LEU A 478 -7.90 25.90 4.77
CA LEU A 478 -6.99 24.79 4.57
C LEU A 478 -7.65 23.46 4.96
N HIS A 479 -8.39 23.44 6.07
CA HIS A 479 -9.15 22.28 6.52
C HIS A 479 -10.18 21.86 5.46
N THR A 480 -10.95 22.80 4.92
CA THR A 480 -11.94 22.54 3.87
C THR A 480 -11.25 22.05 2.59
N ALA A 481 -10.16 22.69 2.17
CA ALA A 481 -9.41 22.25 0.98
C ALA A 481 -8.89 20.81 1.15
N ALA A 482 -8.28 20.48 2.28
CA ALA A 482 -7.78 19.13 2.55
C ALA A 482 -8.93 18.11 2.68
N TYR A 483 -10.06 18.48 3.28
CA TYR A 483 -11.25 17.63 3.36
C TYR A 483 -11.80 17.29 1.96
N HIS A 484 -11.83 18.28 1.05
CA HIS A 484 -12.19 18.11 -0.38
C HIS A 484 -11.00 17.64 -1.23
N ARG A 485 -9.97 17.02 -0.62
CA ARG A 485 -8.81 16.44 -1.35
C ARG A 485 -8.08 17.46 -2.24
N PHE A 486 -8.04 18.73 -1.79
CA PHE A 486 -7.53 19.88 -2.55
C PHE A 486 -8.17 20.05 -3.93
N TYR A 487 -9.44 19.63 -4.05
CA TYR A 487 -10.27 19.72 -5.26
C TYR A 487 -9.69 18.99 -6.49
N MET A 488 -8.75 18.08 -6.29
CA MET A 488 -8.10 17.35 -7.39
C MET A 488 -9.03 16.38 -8.13
N ASP A 489 -10.16 16.06 -7.54
CA ASP A 489 -11.19 15.18 -8.10
C ASP A 489 -12.30 15.97 -8.85
N GLU A 490 -12.34 17.29 -8.67
CA GLU A 490 -13.40 18.17 -9.18
C GLU A 490 -12.94 18.93 -10.45
N VAL A 491 -11.66 18.80 -10.82
CA VAL A 491 -11.04 19.35 -12.02
C VAL A 491 -10.92 18.29 -13.09
#